data_806d974d1451e6ff8f27ef74f7623698
#
_entry.id   806d974d1451e6ff8f27ef74f7623698
#
_cell.length_a   1.000
_cell.length_b   1.000
_cell.length_c   1.000
_cell.angle_alpha   90.00
_cell.angle_beta   90.00
_cell.angle_gamma   90.00
#
_symmetry.space_group_name_H-M   'P 1'
#
loop_
_entity.id
_entity.type
_entity.pdbx_description
1 polymer ?
#
loop_
_entity_poly.entity_id
_entity_poly.type
_entity_poly.pdbx_seq_one_letter_code
_entity_poly.pdbx_strand_id
1 'polypeptide(L)'
;MDFNQLFKQISPEDINENVFTLVGKIFPVVTVGKEDNYNSMTASGGGMVMLFRKPATMLIFPSNRYTLELIQKEQKYTLSYFSDEYKKQVMFLGSKSGRNSDKMKEVELTGIQTPSGNMSFQEARLIIECKLMQITTPVFPDDFYSQEAIDYMSEPYKDLGEHRKYVFGEITYVWEKK
;
A
#
# COMPACT_ATOMS: atom_id res chain seq x y z
N MET A 1 4.43 10.00 21.07
CA MET A 1 3.49 9.07 21.75
C MET A 1 3.96 7.66 21.45
N ASP A 2 3.91 6.73 22.42
CA ASP A 2 4.36 5.35 22.20
C ASP A 2 3.37 4.62 21.29
N PHE A 3 3.88 3.87 20.30
CA PHE A 3 3.08 3.08 19.36
C PHE A 3 2.11 2.12 20.07
N ASN A 4 2.60 1.41 21.09
CA ASN A 4 1.79 0.45 21.84
C ASN A 4 0.70 1.07 22.71
N GLN A 5 0.73 2.37 22.94
CA GLN A 5 -0.37 3.08 23.60
C GLN A 5 -1.54 3.31 22.63
N LEU A 6 -1.25 3.48 21.34
CA LEU A 6 -2.23 3.77 20.29
C LEU A 6 -2.80 2.51 19.64
N PHE A 7 -1.99 1.47 19.50
CA PHE A 7 -2.33 0.28 18.73
C PHE A 7 -2.22 -1.00 19.55
N LYS A 8 -3.03 -1.98 19.19
CA LYS A 8 -2.92 -3.37 19.64
C LYS A 8 -2.64 -4.28 18.45
N GLN A 9 -1.84 -5.31 18.64
CA GLN A 9 -1.64 -6.34 17.62
C GLN A 9 -2.85 -7.26 17.56
N ILE A 10 -3.25 -7.62 16.35
CA ILE A 10 -4.27 -8.63 16.08
C ILE A 10 -3.74 -9.65 15.07
N SER A 11 -4.41 -10.80 14.92
CA SER A 11 -4.13 -11.74 13.82
C SER A 11 -4.67 -11.20 12.50
N PRO A 12 -4.07 -11.54 11.35
CA PRO A 12 -4.65 -11.24 10.03
C PRO A 12 -6.08 -11.76 9.86
N GLU A 13 -6.42 -12.90 10.49
CA GLU A 13 -7.75 -13.50 10.48
C GLU A 13 -8.79 -12.70 11.27
N ASP A 14 -8.33 -11.87 12.21
CA ASP A 14 -9.19 -11.02 13.04
C ASP A 14 -9.53 -9.68 12.39
N ILE A 15 -9.06 -9.41 11.17
CA ILE A 15 -9.46 -8.22 10.40
C ILE A 15 -10.95 -8.32 10.09
N ASN A 16 -11.77 -7.61 10.87
CA ASN A 16 -13.22 -7.62 10.74
C ASN A 16 -13.70 -6.50 9.80
N GLU A 17 -13.17 -6.50 8.56
CA GLU A 17 -13.52 -5.50 7.57
C GLU A 17 -13.71 -6.13 6.19
N ASN A 18 -14.61 -5.54 5.41
CA ASN A 18 -14.80 -5.96 4.04
C ASN A 18 -13.63 -5.51 3.17
N VAL A 19 -12.91 -6.46 2.57
CA VAL A 19 -11.71 -6.19 1.74
C VAL A 19 -12.01 -5.28 0.54
N PHE A 20 -13.18 -5.42 -0.09
CA PHE A 20 -13.59 -4.54 -1.20
C PHE A 20 -13.83 -3.10 -0.73
N THR A 21 -14.27 -2.91 0.51
CA THR A 21 -14.39 -1.57 1.11
C THR A 21 -13.01 -1.00 1.44
N LEU A 22 -12.14 -1.79 2.05
CA LEU A 22 -10.76 -1.36 2.36
C LEU A 22 -10.00 -0.91 1.12
N VAL A 23 -10.05 -1.68 0.05
CA VAL A 23 -9.26 -1.40 -1.17
C VAL A 23 -10.00 -0.44 -2.12
N GLY A 24 -11.31 -0.58 -2.28
CA GLY A 24 -12.06 0.12 -3.32
C GLY A 24 -12.73 1.43 -2.88
N LYS A 25 -12.82 1.71 -1.57
CA LYS A 25 -13.47 2.94 -1.05
C LYS A 25 -12.58 3.73 -0.10
N ILE A 26 -11.89 3.06 0.83
CA ILE A 26 -11.04 3.71 1.85
C ILE A 26 -9.65 3.99 1.27
N PHE A 27 -9.14 3.11 0.43
CA PHE A 27 -7.83 3.13 -0.21
C PHE A 27 -6.66 3.05 0.79
N PRO A 28 -5.83 1.99 0.70
CA PRO A 28 -4.64 1.89 1.53
C PRO A 28 -3.61 2.98 1.15
N VAL A 29 -3.02 3.57 2.18
CA VAL A 29 -1.80 4.36 2.05
C VAL A 29 -0.61 3.45 2.25
N VAL A 30 0.15 3.23 1.18
CA VAL A 30 1.37 2.42 1.19
C VAL A 30 2.54 3.28 1.62
N THR A 31 3.19 2.93 2.73
CA THR A 31 4.33 3.67 3.27
C THR A 31 5.58 2.80 3.27
N VAL A 32 6.70 3.37 2.83
CA VAL A 32 8.01 2.70 2.73
C VAL A 32 9.11 3.63 3.20
N GLY A 33 10.03 3.10 3.97
CA GLY A 33 11.21 3.82 4.47
C GLY A 33 11.31 3.79 5.98
N LYS A 34 12.21 4.63 6.50
CA LYS A 34 12.53 4.77 7.93
C LYS A 34 12.19 6.18 8.41
N GLU A 35 12.23 6.39 9.73
CA GLU A 35 11.80 7.62 10.40
C GLU A 35 12.26 8.92 9.72
N ASP A 36 13.52 9.01 9.33
CA ASP A 36 14.08 10.21 8.71
C ASP A 36 13.88 10.31 7.21
N ASN A 37 13.48 9.24 6.56
CA ASN A 37 13.34 9.18 5.10
C ASN A 37 12.33 8.10 4.68
N TYR A 38 11.07 8.49 4.59
CA TYR A 38 10.01 7.62 4.11
C TYR A 38 9.12 8.34 3.09
N ASN A 39 8.44 7.55 2.27
CA ASN A 39 7.47 8.04 1.31
C ASN A 39 6.18 7.23 1.40
N SER A 40 5.07 7.88 1.12
CA SER A 40 3.76 7.23 1.11
C SER A 40 3.04 7.50 -0.20
N MET A 41 2.19 6.57 -0.59
CA MET A 41 1.36 6.67 -1.79
C MET A 41 0.03 5.96 -1.56
N THR A 42 -1.06 6.56 -2.00
CA THR A 42 -2.36 5.88 -2.02
C THR A 42 -2.43 4.88 -3.16
N ALA A 43 -2.88 3.67 -2.87
CA ALA A 43 -3.17 2.64 -3.85
C ALA A 43 -4.68 2.41 -3.97
N SER A 44 -5.15 2.15 -5.20
CA SER A 44 -6.58 1.94 -5.48
C SER A 44 -6.90 0.60 -6.14
N GLY A 45 -5.94 -0.31 -6.14
CA GLY A 45 -6.13 -1.63 -6.73
C GLY A 45 -5.39 -2.72 -5.96
N GLY A 46 -6.00 -3.88 -5.84
CA GLY A 46 -5.43 -5.01 -5.15
C GLY A 46 -6.42 -5.74 -4.24
N GLY A 47 -5.91 -6.37 -3.21
CA GLY A 47 -6.71 -7.14 -2.27
C GLY A 47 -5.85 -7.90 -1.26
N MET A 48 -6.49 -8.84 -0.58
CA MET A 48 -5.86 -9.80 0.32
C MET A 48 -5.98 -11.19 -0.26
N VAL A 49 -4.92 -11.99 -0.17
CA VAL A 49 -4.86 -13.32 -0.76
C VAL A 49 -4.12 -14.28 0.17
N MET A 50 -4.33 -15.57 -0.02
CA MET A 50 -3.46 -16.61 0.54
C MET A 50 -2.40 -16.95 -0.51
N LEU A 51 -1.13 -16.64 -0.24
CA LEU A 51 -0.01 -16.94 -1.15
C LEU A 51 1.03 -17.79 -0.42
N PHE A 52 1.40 -18.93 -1.00
CA PHE A 52 2.32 -19.90 -0.39
C PHE A 52 1.93 -20.26 1.07
N ARG A 53 0.64 -20.43 1.32
CA ARG A 53 0.03 -20.74 2.63
C ARG A 53 0.22 -19.63 3.68
N LYS A 54 0.45 -18.39 3.24
CA LYS A 54 0.60 -17.23 4.11
C LYS A 54 -0.42 -16.16 3.76
N PRO A 55 -1.02 -15.46 4.74
CA PRO A 55 -1.76 -14.24 4.48
C PRO A 55 -0.87 -13.23 3.76
N ALA A 56 -1.38 -12.65 2.71
CA ALA A 56 -0.64 -11.69 1.89
C ALA A 56 -1.55 -10.59 1.35
N THR A 57 -0.95 -9.47 1.01
CA THR A 57 -1.58 -8.40 0.25
C THR A 57 -1.13 -8.48 -1.21
N MET A 58 -2.04 -8.18 -2.11
CA MET A 58 -1.72 -7.91 -3.52
C MET A 58 -2.03 -6.44 -3.79
N LEU A 59 -1.10 -5.71 -4.36
CA LEU A 59 -1.28 -4.32 -4.79
C LEU A 59 -0.99 -4.20 -6.28
N ILE A 60 -1.66 -3.26 -6.94
CA ILE A 60 -1.47 -2.97 -8.36
C ILE A 60 -0.87 -1.57 -8.48
N PHE A 61 0.34 -1.48 -9.00
CA PHE A 61 1.05 -0.23 -9.19
C PHE A 61 1.33 0.06 -10.66
N PRO A 62 1.22 1.33 -11.11
CA PRO A 62 1.94 1.78 -12.27
C PRO A 62 3.45 1.56 -12.09
N SER A 63 4.14 1.08 -13.12
CA SER A 63 5.56 0.71 -13.06
C SER A 63 6.49 1.86 -12.67
N ASN A 64 6.09 3.10 -12.99
CA ASN A 64 6.86 4.32 -12.77
C ASN A 64 6.71 4.95 -11.37
N ARG A 65 6.02 4.30 -10.42
CA ARG A 65 5.81 4.87 -9.08
C ARG A 65 7.05 4.81 -8.21
N TYR A 66 7.43 5.95 -7.64
CA TYR A 66 8.58 6.05 -6.73
C TYR A 66 8.48 5.09 -5.53
N THR A 67 7.29 4.92 -4.97
CA THR A 67 7.04 3.96 -3.89
C THR A 67 7.38 2.52 -4.29
N LEU A 68 7.19 2.15 -5.57
CA LEU A 68 7.55 0.82 -6.06
C LEU A 68 9.08 0.58 -6.01
N GLU A 69 9.87 1.59 -6.39
CA GLU A 69 11.34 1.51 -6.29
C GLU A 69 11.78 1.39 -4.83
N LEU A 70 11.13 2.12 -3.92
CA LEU A 70 11.41 2.01 -2.50
C LEU A 70 11.06 0.63 -1.95
N ILE A 71 9.92 0.04 -2.35
CA ILE A 71 9.56 -1.34 -1.96
C ILE A 71 10.63 -2.34 -2.42
N GLN A 72 11.13 -2.19 -3.66
CA GLN A 72 12.19 -3.05 -4.17
C GLN A 72 13.48 -2.94 -3.36
N LYS A 73 13.80 -1.74 -2.89
CA LYS A 73 15.01 -1.47 -2.08
C LYS A 73 14.85 -1.95 -0.65
N GLU A 74 13.76 -1.56 0.03
CA GLU A 74 13.57 -1.79 1.47
C GLU A 74 12.98 -3.18 1.78
N GLN A 75 12.40 -3.87 0.78
CA GLN A 75 11.79 -5.20 0.86
C GLN A 75 10.66 -5.32 1.88
N LYS A 76 10.13 -4.19 2.35
CA LYS A 76 9.04 -4.11 3.32
C LYS A 76 8.27 -2.80 3.17
N TYR A 77 7.01 -2.82 3.58
CA TYR A 77 6.12 -1.66 3.53
C TYR A 77 4.96 -1.81 4.53
N THR A 78 4.24 -0.74 4.78
CA THR A 78 2.99 -0.77 5.52
C THR A 78 1.83 -0.35 4.64
N LEU A 79 0.63 -0.83 4.98
CA LEU A 79 -0.65 -0.34 4.49
C LEU A 79 -1.38 0.30 5.66
N SER A 80 -1.64 1.59 5.57
CA SER A 80 -2.38 2.33 6.58
C SER A 80 -3.78 2.66 6.06
N TYR A 81 -4.81 2.35 6.84
CA TYR A 81 -6.20 2.65 6.54
C TYR A 81 -6.73 3.69 7.53
N PHE A 82 -7.49 4.65 7.03
CA PHE A 82 -7.95 5.80 7.79
C PHE A 82 -9.47 5.88 7.85
N SER A 83 -9.98 6.63 8.82
CA SER A 83 -11.38 7.04 8.85
C SER A 83 -11.65 8.12 7.79
N ASP A 84 -12.92 8.33 7.44
CA ASP A 84 -13.32 9.26 6.37
C ASP A 84 -12.88 10.72 6.60
N GLU A 85 -12.66 11.12 7.84
CA GLU A 85 -12.14 12.45 8.20
C GLU A 85 -10.76 12.75 7.58
N TYR A 86 -9.93 11.72 7.30
CA TYR A 86 -8.60 11.84 6.68
C TYR A 86 -8.62 11.65 5.16
N LYS A 87 -9.80 11.63 4.53
CA LYS A 87 -9.92 11.39 3.09
C LYS A 87 -9.13 12.38 2.24
N LYS A 88 -9.03 13.65 2.68
CA LYS A 88 -8.25 14.68 1.97
C LYS A 88 -6.76 14.32 1.95
N GLN A 89 -6.21 13.89 3.08
CA GLN A 89 -4.82 13.47 3.22
C GLN A 89 -4.52 12.22 2.39
N VAL A 90 -5.41 11.23 2.42
CA VAL A 90 -5.31 10.01 1.61
C VAL A 90 -5.25 10.37 0.12
N MET A 91 -6.15 11.20 -0.36
CA MET A 91 -6.18 11.63 -1.77
C MET A 91 -4.96 12.47 -2.15
N PHE A 92 -4.49 13.34 -1.25
CA PHE A 92 -3.27 14.12 -1.43
C PHE A 92 -2.05 13.22 -1.67
N LEU A 93 -1.87 12.17 -0.84
CA LEU A 93 -0.75 11.22 -0.97
C LEU A 93 -0.76 10.46 -2.31
N GLY A 94 -1.93 10.28 -2.92
CA GLY A 94 -2.08 9.67 -4.25
C GLY A 94 -1.78 10.62 -5.41
N SER A 95 -1.90 11.93 -5.21
CA SER A 95 -1.85 12.95 -6.29
C SER A 95 -0.43 13.48 -6.58
N LYS A 96 0.47 13.46 -5.60
CA LYS A 96 1.84 13.99 -5.73
C LYS A 96 2.90 12.89 -5.73
N SER A 97 3.98 13.11 -6.49
CA SER A 97 5.15 12.23 -6.48
C SER A 97 6.17 12.67 -5.43
N GLY A 98 6.61 11.75 -4.58
CA GLY A 98 7.68 12.00 -3.60
C GLY A 98 9.08 12.15 -4.22
N ARG A 99 9.23 12.00 -5.56
CA ARG A 99 10.49 12.33 -6.24
C ARG A 99 10.76 13.82 -6.29
N ASN A 100 9.69 14.62 -6.44
CA ASN A 100 9.78 16.04 -6.79
C ASN A 100 9.26 16.95 -5.68
N SER A 101 8.76 16.39 -4.59
CA SER A 101 8.22 17.15 -3.46
C SER A 101 8.40 16.40 -2.14
N ASP A 102 8.60 17.14 -1.07
CA ASP A 102 8.58 16.59 0.29
C ASP A 102 7.15 16.52 0.82
N LYS A 103 6.32 15.75 0.13
CA LYS A 103 4.89 15.62 0.46
C LYS A 103 4.63 15.09 1.86
N MET A 104 5.63 14.43 2.47
CA MET A 104 5.51 13.94 3.85
C MET A 104 5.52 15.06 4.88
N LYS A 105 6.12 16.22 4.55
CA LYS A 105 6.01 17.43 5.37
C LYS A 105 4.74 18.24 5.09
N GLU A 106 4.16 18.07 3.91
CA GLU A 106 2.96 18.81 3.52
C GLU A 106 1.66 18.12 3.96
N VAL A 107 1.67 16.79 4.09
CA VAL A 107 0.49 16.04 4.53
C VAL A 107 0.31 16.22 6.03
N GLU A 108 -0.85 16.63 6.44
CA GLU A 108 -1.22 16.80 7.86
C GLU A 108 -1.51 15.44 8.51
N LEU A 109 -0.49 14.57 8.56
CA LEU A 109 -0.49 13.27 9.22
C LEU A 109 0.80 13.12 10.02
N THR A 110 0.70 12.51 11.18
CA THR A 110 1.84 12.31 12.10
C THR A 110 2.47 10.94 11.86
N GLY A 111 3.70 10.92 11.36
CA GLY A 111 4.47 9.68 11.21
C GLY A 111 4.70 8.99 12.55
N ILE A 112 4.62 7.66 12.56
CA ILE A 112 4.95 6.83 13.71
C ILE A 112 5.68 5.57 13.26
N GLN A 113 6.72 5.19 13.98
CA GLN A 113 7.44 3.97 13.71
C GLN A 113 6.77 2.79 14.44
N THR A 114 6.54 1.70 13.71
CA THR A 114 6.04 0.45 14.30
C THR A 114 7.13 -0.26 15.08
N PRO A 115 6.82 -1.21 15.98
CA PRO A 115 7.82 -1.99 16.71
C PRO A 115 8.79 -2.77 15.81
N SER A 116 8.41 -3.08 14.57
CA SER A 116 9.29 -3.75 13.58
C SER A 116 10.18 -2.76 12.80
N GLY A 117 10.08 -1.45 13.10
CA GLY A 117 10.87 -0.41 12.45
C GLY A 117 10.35 0.06 11.10
N ASN A 118 9.10 -0.26 10.74
CA ASN A 118 8.42 0.31 9.57
C ASN A 118 7.76 1.64 9.92
N MET A 119 7.53 2.47 8.91
CA MET A 119 6.79 3.73 9.10
C MET A 119 5.31 3.57 8.80
N SER A 120 4.49 4.25 9.58
CA SER A 120 3.04 4.39 9.42
C SER A 120 2.59 5.74 10.00
N PHE A 121 1.32 5.89 10.37
CA PHE A 121 0.73 7.13 10.87
C PHE A 121 -0.06 6.92 12.16
N GLN A 122 0.02 7.88 13.07
CA GLN A 122 -0.73 7.85 14.33
C GLN A 122 -2.25 7.85 14.10
N GLU A 123 -2.71 8.49 13.04
CA GLU A 123 -4.11 8.66 12.67
C GLU A 123 -4.71 7.41 12.00
N ALA A 124 -3.88 6.45 11.62
CA ALA A 124 -4.38 5.19 11.03
C ALA A 124 -5.24 4.43 12.05
N ARG A 125 -6.32 3.81 11.58
CA ARG A 125 -7.18 2.94 12.39
C ARG A 125 -6.82 1.46 12.26
N LEU A 126 -6.23 1.09 11.13
CA LEU A 126 -5.69 -0.24 10.85
C LEU A 126 -4.36 -0.08 10.11
N ILE A 127 -3.34 -0.80 10.56
CA ILE A 127 -2.03 -0.85 9.92
C ILE A 127 -1.70 -2.32 9.63
N ILE A 128 -1.31 -2.61 8.39
CA ILE A 128 -0.84 -3.93 7.98
C ILE A 128 0.61 -3.79 7.56
N GLU A 129 1.51 -4.50 8.21
CA GLU A 129 2.93 -4.55 7.85
C GLU A 129 3.17 -5.72 6.90
N CYS A 130 3.91 -5.46 5.84
CA CYS A 130 4.18 -6.42 4.79
C CYS A 130 5.66 -6.58 4.52
N LYS A 131 6.09 -7.83 4.31
CA LYS A 131 7.38 -8.19 3.73
C LYS A 131 7.19 -8.55 2.26
N LEU A 132 7.95 -7.93 1.38
CA LEU A 132 7.89 -8.20 -0.05
C LEU A 132 8.11 -9.69 -0.34
N MET A 133 7.21 -10.29 -1.10
CA MET A 133 7.32 -11.67 -1.60
C MET A 133 7.67 -11.69 -3.08
N GLN A 134 6.97 -10.88 -3.88
CA GLN A 134 7.13 -10.89 -5.33
C GLN A 134 6.67 -9.56 -5.93
N ILE A 135 7.38 -9.13 -6.97
CA ILE A 135 6.90 -8.13 -7.93
C ILE A 135 6.90 -8.79 -9.30
N THR A 136 5.77 -8.76 -9.98
CA THR A 136 5.64 -9.35 -11.30
C THR A 136 4.96 -8.38 -12.27
N THR A 137 5.31 -8.53 -13.55
CA THR A 137 4.58 -7.90 -14.65
C THR A 137 3.59 -8.93 -15.17
N PRO A 138 2.30 -8.60 -15.28
CA PRO A 138 1.35 -9.47 -15.96
C PRO A 138 1.86 -9.76 -17.37
N VAL A 139 1.82 -11.02 -17.76
CA VAL A 139 2.03 -11.44 -19.13
C VAL A 139 0.64 -11.55 -19.76
N PHE A 140 0.46 -10.91 -20.89
CA PHE A 140 -0.81 -10.92 -21.65
C PHE A 140 -0.67 -11.78 -22.89
N PRO A 141 -0.79 -13.13 -22.80
CA PRO A 141 -1.08 -13.91 -23.97
C PRO A 141 -2.54 -13.64 -24.36
N ASP A 142 -2.80 -13.44 -25.63
CA ASP A 142 -4.08 -12.99 -26.20
C ASP A 142 -5.30 -13.81 -25.74
N ASP A 143 -5.08 -15.05 -25.28
CA ASP A 143 -6.13 -15.99 -24.91
C ASP A 143 -6.52 -15.97 -23.40
N PHE A 144 -5.86 -15.19 -22.54
CA PHE A 144 -6.01 -15.29 -21.08
C PHE A 144 -6.69 -14.10 -20.42
N TYR A 145 -6.88 -12.99 -21.12
CA TYR A 145 -7.46 -11.77 -20.54
C TYR A 145 -8.63 -11.28 -21.39
N SER A 146 -9.67 -10.81 -20.70
CA SER A 146 -10.72 -10.07 -21.38
C SER A 146 -10.15 -8.76 -21.96
N GLN A 147 -10.74 -8.26 -23.04
CA GLN A 147 -10.33 -6.99 -23.63
C GLN A 147 -10.37 -5.86 -22.61
N GLU A 148 -11.38 -5.83 -21.73
CA GLU A 148 -11.51 -4.86 -20.64
C GLU A 148 -10.31 -4.91 -19.68
N ALA A 149 -9.82 -6.11 -19.33
CA ALA A 149 -8.64 -6.26 -18.47
C ALA A 149 -7.37 -5.77 -19.17
N ILE A 150 -7.20 -6.06 -20.47
CA ILE A 150 -6.08 -5.59 -21.28
C ILE A 150 -6.10 -4.05 -21.33
N ASP A 151 -7.25 -3.46 -21.63
CA ASP A 151 -7.43 -2.01 -21.72
C ASP A 151 -7.10 -1.35 -20.37
N TYR A 152 -7.63 -1.88 -19.26
CA TYR A 152 -7.35 -1.39 -17.91
C TYR A 152 -5.86 -1.45 -17.55
N MET A 153 -5.18 -2.52 -17.91
CA MET A 153 -3.76 -2.71 -17.58
C MET A 153 -2.83 -1.91 -18.49
N SER A 154 -3.26 -1.60 -19.71
CA SER A 154 -2.51 -0.84 -20.72
C SER A 154 -2.72 0.65 -20.62
N GLU A 155 -3.93 1.11 -20.30
CA GLU A 155 -4.26 2.51 -20.08
C GLU A 155 -3.78 2.98 -18.69
N PRO A 156 -3.29 4.17 -18.48
CA PRO A 156 -2.93 5.24 -19.42
C PRO A 156 -1.45 5.19 -19.87
N TYR A 157 -0.80 4.05 -19.82
CA TYR A 157 0.66 3.87 -20.02
C TYR A 157 1.01 3.28 -21.39
N LYS A 158 0.02 3.14 -22.26
CA LYS A 158 0.16 2.56 -23.60
C LYS A 158 1.26 3.24 -24.45
N ASP A 159 1.35 4.56 -24.34
CA ASP A 159 2.34 5.35 -25.08
C ASP A 159 3.76 5.25 -24.50
N LEU A 160 3.91 4.76 -23.28
CA LEU A 160 5.20 4.61 -22.59
C LEU A 160 5.74 3.17 -22.63
N GLY A 161 4.99 2.21 -23.20
CA GLY A 161 5.35 0.79 -23.18
C GLY A 161 5.40 0.19 -21.77
N GLU A 162 4.81 0.89 -20.80
CA GLU A 162 4.83 0.49 -19.40
C GLU A 162 3.55 -0.23 -19.01
N HIS A 163 3.70 -1.29 -18.23
CA HIS A 163 2.58 -2.05 -17.68
C HIS A 163 2.49 -1.88 -16.17
N ARG A 164 1.30 -2.11 -15.63
CA ARG A 164 1.13 -2.18 -14.18
C ARG A 164 1.92 -3.37 -13.62
N LYS A 165 2.40 -3.23 -12.40
CA LYS A 165 3.07 -4.29 -11.64
C LYS A 165 2.14 -4.82 -10.56
N TYR A 166 2.16 -6.12 -10.34
CA TYR A 166 1.59 -6.75 -9.17
C TYR A 166 2.67 -6.86 -8.10
N VAL A 167 2.36 -6.39 -6.90
CA VAL A 167 3.23 -6.43 -5.73
C VAL A 167 2.56 -7.31 -4.69
N PHE A 168 3.18 -8.42 -4.35
CA PHE A 168 2.72 -9.33 -3.30
C PHE A 168 3.60 -9.17 -2.07
N GLY A 169 2.98 -9.01 -0.90
CA GLY A 169 3.66 -8.92 0.38
C GLY A 169 3.03 -9.83 1.41
N GLU A 170 3.85 -10.66 2.08
CA GLU A 170 3.44 -11.42 3.26
C GLU A 170 3.01 -10.46 4.37
N ILE A 171 1.84 -10.65 4.93
CA ILE A 171 1.38 -9.92 6.11
C ILE A 171 2.17 -10.44 7.31
N THR A 172 2.99 -9.59 7.90
CA THR A 172 3.83 -9.94 9.05
C THR A 172 3.22 -9.52 10.37
N TYR A 173 2.56 -8.36 10.39
CA TYR A 173 1.87 -7.83 11.56
C TYR A 173 0.62 -7.07 11.15
N VAL A 174 -0.38 -7.10 12.01
CA VAL A 174 -1.59 -6.28 11.89
C VAL A 174 -1.82 -5.55 13.20
N TRP A 175 -2.07 -4.25 13.11
CA TRP A 175 -2.26 -3.36 14.24
C TRP A 175 -3.59 -2.63 14.10
N GLU A 176 -4.43 -2.76 15.10
CA GLU A 176 -5.70 -2.06 15.18
C GLU A 176 -5.63 -0.95 16.22
N LYS A 177 -6.20 0.20 15.92
CA LYS A 177 -6.26 1.32 16.87
C LYS A 177 -7.11 0.94 18.08
N LYS A 178 -6.65 1.32 19.28
CA LYS A 178 -7.36 1.10 20.54
C LYS A 178 -8.53 2.05 20.72
#